data_9e9e03d4cbee4ebf39303fa750a9dc3f
#
_entry.id   9e9e03d4cbee4ebf39303fa750a9dc3f
#
_cell.length_a   1.000
_cell.length_b   1.000
_cell.length_c   1.000
_cell.angle_alpha   90.00
_cell.angle_beta   90.00
_cell.angle_gamma   90.00
#
_symmetry.space_group_name_H-M   'P 1'
#
loop_
_entity.id
_entity.type
_entity.pdbx_description
1 polymer ?
#
loop_
_entity_poly.entity_id
_entity_poly.type
_entity_poly.pdbx_seq_one_letter_code
_entity_poly.pdbx_strand_id
1 'polypeptide(L)'
;FEMNGCSGYPNGKSCQLLIDLKTNYKETMKVLEQQLLEYRDCFDVKKNPLAVRVVVSGFLPSPEEFSNYADFIFFDGRPRFIYTPEQSLRIPMMSTSFRTLTQWNGLGRMVETDYNKVKAFIDKAHAEGKAARFWGCPDTKTAWNTFMKLGLDYLNTDHPALLDDFLKRYPKNFYTSKGKFHEIYQPTYKNDGSKKMPKNVIVLISDGGAGQGQMWAAATANGGKLNLMQMKNIGLLKTNPTNDYTTDSAGAGTALATGQKTRNRRIGTDSLGNKIQNITEALAAKGVQTGIISNDGITGATPSAYYAHQPERDMGQEIAEDLLTSPADLVIAAPVEAFAANDSLLTKQLREKNIAVCNQLPQLSQVPLNQRVICLQGDDYGKNFRVIEESFNTVITR
;
A
#
# COMPACT_ATOMS: atom_id res chain seq x y z
N PHE A 1 -37.82 -2.81 -16.07
CA PHE A 1 -37.97 -4.11 -15.39
C PHE A 1 -38.71 -5.12 -16.28
N GLU A 2 -39.75 -4.76 -17.02
CA GLU A 2 -40.48 -5.64 -17.92
C GLU A 2 -39.59 -6.31 -18.96
N MET A 3 -38.67 -5.54 -19.61
CA MET A 3 -37.71 -6.04 -20.60
C MET A 3 -36.76 -7.12 -20.04
N ASN A 4 -36.61 -7.21 -18.72
CA ASN A 4 -35.79 -8.21 -18.03
C ASN A 4 -36.62 -9.32 -17.37
N GLY A 5 -37.85 -9.56 -17.84
CA GLY A 5 -38.74 -10.55 -17.25
C GLY A 5 -39.13 -10.19 -15.81
N CYS A 6 -39.37 -8.93 -15.56
CA CYS A 6 -39.67 -8.36 -14.23
C CYS A 6 -38.58 -8.59 -13.15
N SER A 7 -37.34 -8.86 -13.56
CA SER A 7 -36.19 -8.87 -12.66
C SER A 7 -35.49 -7.52 -12.60
N GLY A 8 -34.78 -7.24 -11.51
CA GLY A 8 -34.05 -5.99 -11.33
C GLY A 8 -32.90 -5.79 -12.31
N TYR A 9 -32.30 -6.89 -12.79
CA TYR A 9 -31.15 -6.90 -13.69
C TYR A 9 -31.29 -7.97 -14.78
N PRO A 10 -30.66 -7.76 -15.97
CA PRO A 10 -30.72 -8.72 -17.07
C PRO A 10 -30.20 -10.13 -16.73
N ASN A 11 -29.33 -10.23 -15.72
CA ASN A 11 -28.71 -11.50 -15.28
C ASN A 11 -29.50 -12.23 -14.18
N GLY A 12 -30.78 -11.87 -13.98
CA GLY A 12 -31.67 -12.52 -12.99
C GLY A 12 -31.33 -12.16 -11.54
N LYS A 13 -30.63 -11.07 -11.27
CA LYS A 13 -30.44 -10.57 -9.91
C LYS A 13 -31.61 -9.70 -9.50
N SER A 14 -32.09 -9.90 -8.26
CA SER A 14 -33.08 -9.01 -7.65
C SER A 14 -32.46 -7.65 -7.33
N CYS A 15 -33.30 -6.62 -7.26
CA CYS A 15 -32.89 -5.33 -6.70
C CYS A 15 -33.97 -4.79 -5.75
N GLN A 16 -33.62 -3.78 -4.99
CA GLN A 16 -34.53 -3.07 -4.13
C GLN A 16 -34.70 -1.63 -4.63
N LEU A 17 -35.92 -1.23 -4.87
CA LEU A 17 -36.32 0.14 -5.18
C LEU A 17 -36.72 0.84 -3.89
N LEU A 18 -35.91 1.80 -3.45
CA LEU A 18 -36.22 2.63 -2.28
C LEU A 18 -36.89 3.93 -2.73
N ILE A 19 -38.15 4.13 -2.34
CA ILE A 19 -38.95 5.30 -2.68
C ILE A 19 -39.05 6.20 -1.48
N ASP A 20 -38.45 7.37 -1.57
CA ASP A 20 -38.38 8.35 -0.45
C ASP A 20 -39.48 9.40 -0.59
N LEU A 21 -40.50 9.30 0.22
CA LEU A 21 -41.62 10.25 0.25
C LEU A 21 -41.20 11.56 0.90
N LYS A 22 -41.28 12.67 0.17
CA LYS A 22 -40.91 14.01 0.64
C LYS A 22 -42.07 14.84 1.18
N THR A 23 -43.32 14.36 1.01
CA THR A 23 -44.54 15.02 1.44
C THR A 23 -45.41 14.07 2.24
N ASN A 24 -46.59 14.54 2.67
CA ASN A 24 -47.55 13.69 3.37
C ASN A 24 -47.81 12.38 2.60
N TYR A 25 -47.61 11.25 3.28
CA TYR A 25 -47.71 9.94 2.69
C TYR A 25 -49.08 9.56 2.13
N LYS A 26 -50.19 10.06 2.76
CA LYS A 26 -51.54 9.55 2.47
C LYS A 26 -51.90 9.63 0.98
N GLU A 27 -51.78 10.80 0.39
CA GLU A 27 -52.12 11.01 -1.02
C GLU A 27 -51.07 10.33 -1.94
N THR A 28 -49.80 10.44 -1.58
CA THR A 28 -48.69 9.86 -2.37
C THR A 28 -48.76 8.35 -2.38
N MET A 29 -49.01 7.71 -1.25
CA MET A 29 -49.13 6.25 -1.15
C MET A 29 -50.31 5.70 -1.97
N LYS A 30 -51.44 6.40 -2.00
CA LYS A 30 -52.61 6.01 -2.77
C LYS A 30 -52.27 5.91 -4.28
N VAL A 31 -51.60 6.96 -4.81
CA VAL A 31 -51.19 6.98 -6.23
C VAL A 31 -50.10 5.95 -6.50
N LEU A 32 -49.08 5.86 -5.62
CA LEU A 32 -47.98 4.92 -5.72
C LEU A 32 -48.49 3.46 -5.74
N GLU A 33 -49.37 3.10 -4.82
CA GLU A 33 -49.93 1.76 -4.74
C GLU A 33 -50.71 1.40 -6.00
N GLN A 34 -51.54 2.32 -6.52
CA GLN A 34 -52.25 2.11 -7.77
C GLN A 34 -51.30 1.83 -8.93
N GLN A 35 -50.22 2.62 -9.09
CA GLN A 35 -49.24 2.41 -10.14
C GLN A 35 -48.49 1.08 -9.98
N LEU A 36 -48.10 0.72 -8.76
CA LEU A 36 -47.39 -0.55 -8.49
C LEU A 36 -48.29 -1.79 -8.76
N LEU A 37 -49.58 -1.67 -8.52
CA LEU A 37 -50.55 -2.74 -8.78
C LEU A 37 -50.69 -3.04 -10.29
N GLU A 38 -50.57 -2.04 -11.16
CA GLU A 38 -50.58 -2.24 -12.62
C GLU A 38 -49.41 -3.14 -13.09
N TYR A 39 -48.28 -3.14 -12.35
CA TYR A 39 -47.06 -3.90 -12.65
C TYR A 39 -46.73 -4.91 -11.54
N ARG A 40 -47.74 -5.44 -10.85
CA ARG A 40 -47.55 -6.29 -9.68
C ARG A 40 -46.59 -7.45 -9.90
N ASP A 41 -46.57 -8.09 -11.06
CA ASP A 41 -45.67 -9.22 -11.33
C ASP A 41 -44.18 -8.82 -11.30
N CYS A 42 -43.86 -7.54 -11.52
CA CYS A 42 -42.51 -7.00 -11.41
C CYS A 42 -42.11 -6.59 -9.99
N PHE A 43 -43.07 -6.47 -9.07
CA PHE A 43 -42.83 -5.97 -7.72
C PHE A 43 -43.19 -6.94 -6.59
N ASP A 44 -43.95 -7.99 -6.88
CA ASP A 44 -44.39 -8.98 -5.89
C ASP A 44 -43.31 -10.06 -5.68
N VAL A 45 -42.36 -9.79 -4.76
CA VAL A 45 -41.28 -10.73 -4.42
C VAL A 45 -41.75 -12.02 -3.78
N LYS A 46 -43.02 -12.10 -3.35
CA LYS A 46 -43.63 -13.36 -2.87
C LYS A 46 -44.00 -14.30 -4.01
N LYS A 47 -44.39 -13.73 -5.14
CA LYS A 47 -44.73 -14.48 -6.36
C LYS A 47 -43.51 -14.72 -7.23
N ASN A 48 -42.66 -13.71 -7.40
CA ASN A 48 -41.45 -13.79 -8.20
C ASN A 48 -40.25 -13.39 -7.31
N PRO A 49 -39.39 -14.33 -6.88
CA PRO A 49 -38.23 -14.01 -6.04
C PRO A 49 -37.19 -13.06 -6.69
N LEU A 50 -37.26 -12.91 -8.01
CA LEU A 50 -36.40 -12.00 -8.78
C LEU A 50 -37.04 -10.63 -9.01
N ALA A 51 -38.31 -10.46 -8.62
CA ALA A 51 -38.98 -9.18 -8.70
C ALA A 51 -38.24 -8.08 -7.93
N VAL A 52 -38.52 -6.84 -8.28
CA VAL A 52 -37.97 -5.66 -7.63
C VAL A 52 -38.69 -5.44 -6.30
N ARG A 53 -37.98 -5.54 -5.18
CA ARG A 53 -38.56 -5.25 -3.87
C ARG A 53 -38.79 -3.75 -3.71
N VAL A 54 -40.04 -3.34 -3.51
CA VAL A 54 -40.37 -1.94 -3.22
C VAL A 54 -40.32 -1.68 -1.74
N VAL A 55 -39.52 -0.70 -1.32
CA VAL A 55 -39.40 -0.22 0.06
C VAL A 55 -39.70 1.28 0.09
N VAL A 56 -40.67 1.67 0.86
CA VAL A 56 -41.02 3.09 1.03
C VAL A 56 -40.30 3.67 2.23
N SER A 57 -39.73 4.86 2.09
CA SER A 57 -38.99 5.63 3.09
C SER A 57 -39.49 7.09 3.16
N GLY A 58 -38.88 7.92 4.00
CA GLY A 58 -39.25 9.34 4.16
C GLY A 58 -40.45 9.55 5.10
N PHE A 59 -41.50 10.22 4.63
CA PHE A 59 -42.73 10.39 5.37
C PHE A 59 -43.59 9.14 5.28
N LEU A 60 -43.42 8.25 6.26
CA LEU A 60 -44.06 6.93 6.29
C LEU A 60 -45.40 6.94 7.03
N PRO A 61 -46.34 6.04 6.69
CA PRO A 61 -47.44 5.68 7.57
C PRO A 61 -46.91 5.14 8.91
N SER A 62 -47.75 5.22 9.94
CA SER A 62 -47.44 4.56 11.20
C SER A 62 -47.41 3.04 11.05
N PRO A 63 -46.65 2.29 11.86
CA PRO A 63 -46.57 0.84 11.75
C PRO A 63 -47.91 0.14 11.80
N GLU A 64 -48.88 0.69 12.51
CA GLU A 64 -50.27 0.19 12.63
C GLU A 64 -51.04 0.28 11.31
N GLU A 65 -50.61 1.17 10.40
CA GLU A 65 -51.27 1.38 9.11
C GLU A 65 -50.64 0.53 7.99
N PHE A 66 -49.54 -0.21 8.23
CA PHE A 66 -48.88 -1.00 7.20
C PHE A 66 -49.80 -2.05 6.55
N SER A 67 -50.75 -2.60 7.29
CA SER A 67 -51.74 -3.54 6.81
C SER A 67 -52.72 -2.94 5.80
N ASN A 68 -52.89 -1.61 5.77
CA ASN A 68 -53.77 -0.90 4.84
C ASN A 68 -53.24 -0.87 3.40
N TYR A 69 -51.98 -1.25 3.18
CA TYR A 69 -51.30 -1.21 1.87
C TYR A 69 -51.01 -2.61 1.37
N ALA A 70 -50.94 -2.76 0.04
CA ALA A 70 -50.67 -4.02 -0.65
C ALA A 70 -49.46 -4.76 -0.02
N ASP A 71 -49.61 -6.07 0.09
CA ASP A 71 -48.72 -6.94 0.88
C ASP A 71 -47.29 -7.09 0.32
N PHE A 72 -47.05 -6.66 -0.91
CA PHE A 72 -45.74 -6.62 -1.57
C PHE A 72 -45.01 -5.27 -1.42
N ILE A 73 -45.63 -4.25 -0.81
CA ILE A 73 -45.00 -2.97 -0.47
C ILE A 73 -44.38 -3.10 0.93
N PHE A 74 -43.11 -2.83 1.03
CA PHE A 74 -42.36 -2.85 2.28
C PHE A 74 -42.04 -1.43 2.75
N PHE A 75 -41.62 -1.29 4.02
CA PHE A 75 -41.34 0.00 4.65
C PHE A 75 -39.92 0.01 5.23
N ASP A 76 -39.27 1.17 5.18
CA ASP A 76 -37.97 1.40 5.76
C ASP A 76 -38.08 1.51 7.29
N GLY A 77 -37.51 0.56 8.00
CA GLY A 77 -37.56 0.49 9.47
C GLY A 77 -36.79 1.63 10.14
N ARG A 78 -37.31 2.08 11.26
CA ARG A 78 -36.73 3.16 12.09
C ARG A 78 -36.38 2.64 13.47
N PRO A 79 -35.17 2.91 14.01
CA PRO A 79 -34.74 2.39 15.33
C PRO A 79 -35.61 2.84 16.51
N ARG A 80 -36.40 3.90 16.33
CA ARG A 80 -37.28 4.46 17.35
C ARG A 80 -38.58 3.66 17.59
N PHE A 81 -38.94 2.78 16.67
CA PHE A 81 -40.15 1.97 16.77
C PHE A 81 -39.81 0.56 17.23
N ILE A 82 -40.75 -0.02 17.99
CA ILE A 82 -40.79 -1.43 18.32
C ILE A 82 -41.90 -2.02 17.45
N TYR A 83 -41.57 -2.97 16.61
CA TYR A 83 -42.50 -3.57 15.65
C TYR A 83 -43.06 -4.87 16.21
N THR A 84 -44.37 -5.11 16.00
CA THR A 84 -44.92 -6.46 16.21
C THR A 84 -44.36 -7.45 15.22
N PRO A 85 -44.48 -8.77 15.44
CA PRO A 85 -44.04 -9.77 14.46
C PRO A 85 -44.62 -9.54 13.06
N GLU A 86 -45.91 -9.19 12.96
CA GLU A 86 -46.60 -8.92 11.69
C GLU A 86 -46.06 -7.66 11.01
N GLN A 87 -45.87 -6.59 11.75
CA GLN A 87 -45.27 -5.34 11.25
C GLN A 87 -43.80 -5.60 10.77
N SER A 88 -43.05 -6.40 11.54
CA SER A 88 -41.67 -6.73 11.24
C SER A 88 -41.52 -7.47 9.91
N LEU A 89 -42.51 -8.28 9.46
CA LEU A 89 -42.52 -8.90 8.14
C LEU A 89 -42.54 -7.89 6.97
N ARG A 90 -43.01 -6.67 7.26
CA ARG A 90 -43.07 -5.56 6.27
C ARG A 90 -41.81 -4.67 6.30
N ILE A 91 -40.82 -4.98 7.15
CA ILE A 91 -39.58 -4.22 7.36
C ILE A 91 -38.41 -5.08 6.88
N PRO A 92 -37.91 -4.91 5.65
CA PRO A 92 -36.75 -5.68 5.17
C PRO A 92 -35.41 -5.06 5.60
N MET A 93 -35.40 -3.81 6.00
CA MET A 93 -34.18 -3.08 6.36
C MET A 93 -34.44 -2.07 7.48
N MET A 94 -33.39 -1.72 8.19
CA MET A 94 -33.36 -0.67 9.21
C MET A 94 -32.48 0.48 8.75
N SER A 95 -33.02 1.69 8.75
CA SER A 95 -32.26 2.89 8.37
C SER A 95 -32.18 3.92 9.49
N THR A 96 -31.06 4.62 9.56
CA THR A 96 -30.90 5.79 10.41
C THR A 96 -30.01 6.85 9.77
N SER A 97 -30.09 8.09 10.26
CA SER A 97 -29.12 9.12 9.89
C SER A 97 -27.76 8.77 10.48
N PHE A 98 -26.74 8.73 9.66
CA PHE A 98 -25.37 8.54 10.13
C PHE A 98 -24.96 9.61 11.14
N ARG A 99 -25.44 10.84 10.93
CA ARG A 99 -25.16 11.99 11.79
C ARG A 99 -25.71 11.87 13.22
N THR A 100 -26.67 10.97 13.46
CA THR A 100 -27.16 10.69 14.83
C THR A 100 -26.20 9.80 15.62
N LEU A 101 -25.30 9.08 14.95
CA LEU A 101 -24.35 8.17 15.57
C LEU A 101 -22.97 8.80 15.73
N THR A 102 -22.53 9.60 14.75
CA THR A 102 -21.19 10.18 14.71
C THR A 102 -21.13 11.43 13.83
N GLN A 103 -20.16 12.30 14.08
CA GLN A 103 -19.81 13.43 13.23
C GLN A 103 -18.59 13.12 12.32
N TRP A 104 -18.13 11.86 12.26
CA TRP A 104 -17.02 11.47 11.40
C TRP A 104 -17.30 11.83 9.94
N ASN A 105 -16.32 12.47 9.30
CA ASN A 105 -16.43 12.99 7.93
C ASN A 105 -15.94 12.00 6.83
N GLY A 106 -15.62 10.77 7.20
CA GLY A 106 -15.14 9.76 6.26
C GLY A 106 -13.64 9.83 5.95
N LEU A 107 -12.89 10.69 6.63
CA LEU A 107 -11.44 10.81 6.50
C LEU A 107 -10.74 10.25 7.74
N GLY A 108 -9.62 9.58 7.51
CA GLY A 108 -8.89 8.95 8.60
C GLY A 108 -9.69 7.86 9.33
N ARG A 109 -9.29 7.52 10.53
CA ARG A 109 -9.92 6.49 11.35
C ARG A 109 -11.06 7.10 12.18
N MET A 110 -12.19 6.42 12.21
CA MET A 110 -13.28 6.74 13.13
C MET A 110 -12.81 6.49 14.58
N VAL A 111 -13.15 7.39 15.51
CA VAL A 111 -12.86 7.17 16.94
C VAL A 111 -13.62 5.94 17.46
N GLU A 112 -13.04 5.22 18.39
CA GLU A 112 -13.52 3.91 18.83
C GLU A 112 -14.95 3.96 19.39
N THR A 113 -15.27 4.99 20.16
CA THR A 113 -16.61 5.18 20.70
C THR A 113 -17.68 5.29 19.62
N ASP A 114 -17.39 6.02 18.55
CA ASP A 114 -18.32 6.21 17.43
C ASP A 114 -18.37 4.97 16.53
N TYR A 115 -17.22 4.34 16.30
CA TYR A 115 -17.15 3.04 15.61
C TYR A 115 -18.05 2.00 16.28
N ASN A 116 -18.01 1.92 17.62
CA ASN A 116 -18.82 0.98 18.37
C ASN A 116 -20.32 1.30 18.29
N LYS A 117 -20.73 2.59 18.26
CA LYS A 117 -22.13 2.97 18.03
C LYS A 117 -22.63 2.56 16.65
N VAL A 118 -21.81 2.82 15.62
CA VAL A 118 -22.12 2.44 14.22
C VAL A 118 -22.24 0.92 14.09
N LYS A 119 -21.27 0.20 14.67
CA LYS A 119 -21.28 -1.26 14.69
C LYS A 119 -22.51 -1.83 15.42
N ALA A 120 -22.83 -1.30 16.59
CA ALA A 120 -23.98 -1.76 17.36
C ALA A 120 -25.32 -1.59 16.63
N PHE A 121 -25.48 -0.53 15.84
CA PHE A 121 -26.66 -0.36 14.99
C PHE A 121 -26.74 -1.47 13.92
N ILE A 122 -25.64 -1.76 13.24
CA ILE A 122 -25.57 -2.79 12.20
C ILE A 122 -25.85 -4.17 12.81
N ASP A 123 -25.16 -4.51 13.90
CA ASP A 123 -25.31 -5.79 14.59
C ASP A 123 -26.77 -5.99 15.07
N LYS A 124 -27.42 -4.92 15.57
CA LYS A 124 -28.83 -4.98 15.99
C LYS A 124 -29.75 -5.26 14.80
N ALA A 125 -29.57 -4.56 13.68
CA ALA A 125 -30.39 -4.81 12.48
C ALA A 125 -30.22 -6.27 12.01
N HIS A 126 -29.01 -6.78 11.98
CA HIS A 126 -28.70 -8.17 11.60
C HIS A 126 -29.30 -9.20 12.58
N ALA A 127 -29.25 -8.93 13.89
CA ALA A 127 -29.87 -9.78 14.89
C ALA A 127 -31.42 -9.90 14.72
N GLU A 128 -32.02 -8.87 14.16
CA GLU A 128 -33.47 -8.86 13.80
C GLU A 128 -33.72 -9.41 12.38
N GLY A 129 -32.69 -9.92 11.69
CA GLY A 129 -32.78 -10.42 10.31
C GLY A 129 -33.05 -9.32 9.29
N LYS A 130 -32.64 -8.08 9.56
CA LYS A 130 -32.85 -6.90 8.71
C LYS A 130 -31.54 -6.43 8.13
N ALA A 131 -31.60 -5.92 6.89
CA ALA A 131 -30.46 -5.21 6.30
C ALA A 131 -30.28 -3.85 6.98
N ALA A 132 -29.03 -3.40 7.11
CA ALA A 132 -28.69 -2.09 7.68
C ALA A 132 -28.36 -1.07 6.60
N ARG A 133 -28.84 0.17 6.78
CA ARG A 133 -28.57 1.29 5.87
C ARG A 133 -28.37 2.58 6.66
N PHE A 134 -27.41 3.39 6.24
CA PHE A 134 -27.28 4.78 6.69
C PHE A 134 -27.60 5.75 5.55
N TRP A 135 -28.21 6.87 5.90
CA TRP A 135 -28.33 8.02 5.03
C TRP A 135 -27.56 9.22 5.60
N GLY A 136 -27.14 10.15 4.75
CA GLY A 136 -26.30 11.28 5.14
C GLY A 136 -24.92 10.88 5.63
N CYS A 137 -24.41 9.73 5.19
CA CYS A 137 -23.06 9.27 5.50
C CYS A 137 -22.02 9.92 4.58
N PRO A 138 -20.74 9.94 5.00
CA PRO A 138 -19.67 10.44 4.15
C PRO A 138 -19.50 9.60 2.88
N ASP A 139 -19.28 10.28 1.75
CA ASP A 139 -19.15 9.68 0.44
C ASP A 139 -17.67 9.66 0.00
N THR A 140 -16.88 8.86 0.72
CA THR A 140 -15.44 8.71 0.50
C THR A 140 -15.02 7.25 0.44
N LYS A 141 -13.90 6.95 -0.23
CA LYS A 141 -13.34 5.59 -0.29
C LYS A 141 -13.04 5.02 1.10
N THR A 142 -12.60 5.85 2.03
CA THR A 142 -12.34 5.44 3.42
C THR A 142 -13.64 5.07 4.13
N ALA A 143 -14.72 5.84 3.92
CA ALA A 143 -16.03 5.56 4.50
C ALA A 143 -16.60 4.26 3.92
N TRP A 144 -16.60 4.09 2.61
CA TRP A 144 -17.08 2.87 1.96
C TRP A 144 -16.33 1.62 2.44
N ASN A 145 -14.99 1.68 2.51
CA ASN A 145 -14.17 0.59 3.04
C ASN A 145 -14.52 0.27 4.52
N THR A 146 -14.73 1.29 5.33
CA THR A 146 -15.09 1.13 6.75
C THR A 146 -16.48 0.48 6.88
N PHE A 147 -17.46 0.95 6.11
CA PHE A 147 -18.82 0.39 6.12
C PHE A 147 -18.85 -1.06 5.62
N MET A 148 -18.09 -1.39 4.55
CA MET A 148 -17.97 -2.77 4.08
C MET A 148 -17.36 -3.70 5.14
N LYS A 149 -16.32 -3.24 5.85
CA LYS A 149 -15.71 -3.99 6.96
C LYS A 149 -16.65 -4.20 8.14
N LEU A 150 -17.55 -3.25 8.38
CA LEU A 150 -18.58 -3.35 9.41
C LEU A 150 -19.76 -4.23 9.00
N GLY A 151 -19.83 -4.66 7.73
CA GLY A 151 -20.90 -5.49 7.20
C GLY A 151 -22.16 -4.71 6.85
N LEU A 152 -22.07 -3.40 6.58
CA LEU A 152 -23.21 -2.61 6.13
C LEU A 152 -23.74 -3.14 4.78
N ASP A 153 -25.05 -3.36 4.68
CA ASP A 153 -25.66 -4.00 3.51
C ASP A 153 -25.84 -3.03 2.34
N TYR A 154 -26.16 -1.76 2.62
CA TYR A 154 -26.40 -0.75 1.58
C TYR A 154 -25.44 0.43 1.77
N LEU A 155 -24.50 0.58 0.85
CA LEU A 155 -23.65 1.78 0.76
C LEU A 155 -24.44 2.90 0.11
N ASN A 156 -24.71 3.96 0.86
CA ASN A 156 -25.34 5.17 0.32
C ASN A 156 -24.30 6.06 -0.33
N THR A 157 -24.60 6.58 -1.52
CA THR A 157 -23.71 7.49 -2.27
C THR A 157 -24.50 8.44 -3.14
N ASP A 158 -24.02 9.68 -3.24
CA ASP A 158 -24.47 10.68 -4.22
C ASP A 158 -23.62 10.61 -5.52
N HIS A 159 -22.58 9.75 -5.53
CA HIS A 159 -21.63 9.55 -6.62
C HIS A 159 -21.57 8.09 -7.09
N PRO A 160 -22.65 7.54 -7.68
CA PRO A 160 -22.73 6.11 -8.01
C PRO A 160 -21.61 5.61 -8.93
N ALA A 161 -21.15 6.44 -9.88
CA ALA A 161 -20.04 6.08 -10.77
C ALA A 161 -18.71 5.91 -10.01
N LEU A 162 -18.45 6.76 -9.00
CA LEU A 162 -17.25 6.64 -8.17
C LEU A 162 -17.32 5.42 -7.24
N LEU A 163 -18.49 5.11 -6.70
CA LEU A 163 -18.69 3.91 -5.89
C LEU A 163 -18.53 2.65 -6.74
N ASP A 164 -19.08 2.62 -7.95
CA ASP A 164 -18.93 1.51 -8.90
C ASP A 164 -17.46 1.24 -9.24
N ASP A 165 -16.68 2.29 -9.58
CA ASP A 165 -15.24 2.16 -9.82
C ASP A 165 -14.50 1.65 -8.58
N PHE A 166 -14.84 2.15 -7.40
CA PHE A 166 -14.27 1.68 -6.14
C PHE A 166 -14.58 0.19 -5.93
N LEU A 167 -15.82 -0.25 -6.07
CA LEU A 167 -16.23 -1.64 -5.87
C LEU A 167 -15.58 -2.59 -6.88
N LYS A 168 -15.43 -2.19 -8.14
CA LYS A 168 -14.74 -2.98 -9.18
C LYS A 168 -13.25 -3.18 -8.88
N ARG A 169 -12.62 -2.19 -8.24
CA ARG A 169 -11.20 -2.24 -7.87
C ARG A 169 -10.96 -2.86 -6.50
N TYR A 170 -11.95 -2.83 -5.62
CA TYR A 170 -11.82 -3.26 -4.23
C TYR A 170 -11.21 -4.66 -4.05
N PRO A 171 -11.67 -5.72 -4.77
CA PRO A 171 -11.09 -7.05 -4.63
C PRO A 171 -9.63 -7.15 -5.08
N LYS A 172 -9.21 -6.30 -6.02
CA LYS A 172 -7.84 -6.26 -6.55
C LYS A 172 -6.88 -5.49 -5.65
N ASN A 173 -7.42 -4.52 -4.90
CA ASN A 173 -6.63 -3.65 -4.02
C ASN A 173 -6.68 -4.11 -2.56
N PHE A 174 -7.35 -5.20 -2.27
CA PHE A 174 -7.41 -5.77 -0.93
C PHE A 174 -6.26 -6.76 -0.74
N TYR A 175 -5.36 -6.41 0.18
CA TYR A 175 -4.25 -7.29 0.57
C TYR A 175 -4.54 -7.96 1.91
N THR A 176 -4.48 -9.28 1.95
CA THR A 176 -4.47 -10.06 3.17
C THR A 176 -3.14 -10.78 3.28
N SER A 177 -2.40 -10.54 4.35
CA SER A 177 -1.17 -11.29 4.61
C SER A 177 -1.48 -12.77 4.77
N LYS A 178 -0.85 -13.61 3.96
CA LYS A 178 -1.01 -15.08 4.00
C LYS A 178 0.13 -15.77 4.76
N GLY A 179 1.12 -15.00 5.20
CA GLY A 179 2.34 -15.53 5.85
C GLY A 179 2.32 -15.42 7.37
N LYS A 180 3.29 -16.09 8.00
CA LYS A 180 3.64 -15.78 9.38
C LYS A 180 4.30 -14.41 9.41
N PHE A 181 3.95 -13.59 10.39
CA PHE A 181 4.65 -12.34 10.63
C PHE A 181 6.07 -12.64 11.11
N HIS A 182 7.03 -11.85 10.63
CA HIS A 182 8.37 -11.91 11.16
C HIS A 182 8.39 -11.42 12.60
N GLU A 183 9.07 -12.14 13.47
CA GLU A 183 9.32 -11.66 14.82
C GLU A 183 10.19 -10.42 14.78
N ILE A 184 9.86 -9.47 15.63
CA ILE A 184 10.58 -8.22 15.73
C ILE A 184 11.70 -8.40 16.74
N TYR A 185 12.94 -8.20 16.27
CA TYR A 185 14.10 -8.18 17.14
C TYR A 185 13.96 -7.09 18.21
N GLN A 186 14.22 -7.43 19.45
CA GLN A 186 14.22 -6.49 20.56
C GLN A 186 15.67 -6.05 20.83
N PRO A 187 16.08 -4.84 20.41
CA PRO A 187 17.43 -4.35 20.62
C PRO A 187 17.72 -4.21 22.12
N THR A 188 18.88 -4.69 22.54
CA THR A 188 19.29 -4.56 23.94
C THR A 188 19.83 -3.18 24.27
N TYR A 189 20.31 -2.44 23.29
CA TYR A 189 21.01 -1.16 23.43
C TYR A 189 22.13 -1.18 24.49
N LYS A 190 22.70 -2.34 24.75
CA LYS A 190 23.69 -2.56 25.82
C LYS A 190 24.90 -1.63 25.74
N ASN A 191 25.27 -1.21 24.54
CA ASN A 191 26.42 -0.32 24.29
C ASN A 191 25.99 1.10 23.90
N ASP A 192 24.71 1.44 24.04
CA ASP A 192 24.19 2.77 23.71
C ASP A 192 24.82 3.81 24.64
N GLY A 193 25.25 4.96 24.09
CA GLY A 193 25.96 5.98 24.81
C GLY A 193 27.45 5.67 25.13
N SER A 194 27.98 4.55 24.62
CA SER A 194 29.40 4.22 24.74
C SER A 194 30.25 5.29 24.01
N LYS A 195 31.31 5.77 24.66
CA LYS A 195 32.31 6.65 24.04
C LYS A 195 33.37 5.94 23.19
N LYS A 196 33.29 4.60 23.10
CA LYS A 196 34.20 3.81 22.27
C LYS A 196 33.86 3.99 20.80
N MET A 197 34.88 4.21 19.99
CA MET A 197 34.71 4.22 18.54
C MET A 197 34.19 2.88 18.04
N PRO A 198 33.17 2.85 17.16
CA PRO A 198 32.71 1.62 16.57
C PRO A 198 33.82 1.01 15.71
N LYS A 199 33.97 -0.31 15.75
CA LYS A 199 34.91 -1.04 14.88
C LYS A 199 34.39 -1.15 13.46
N ASN A 200 33.09 -1.35 13.31
CA ASN A 200 32.38 -1.51 12.02
C ASN A 200 31.18 -0.57 11.96
N VAL A 201 30.93 -0.02 10.81
CA VAL A 201 29.75 0.81 10.52
C VAL A 201 29.02 0.20 9.33
N ILE A 202 27.72 -0.02 9.48
CA ILE A 202 26.85 -0.51 8.43
C ILE A 202 25.84 0.58 8.10
N VAL A 203 25.80 0.98 6.83
CA VAL A 203 24.82 1.95 6.31
C VAL A 203 23.83 1.17 5.44
N LEU A 204 22.56 1.15 5.84
CA LEU A 204 21.48 0.56 5.07
C LEU A 204 20.72 1.65 4.35
N ILE A 205 20.69 1.56 3.02
CA ILE A 205 20.00 2.51 2.15
C ILE A 205 18.85 1.79 1.46
N SER A 206 17.62 2.22 1.78
CA SER A 206 16.42 1.76 1.07
C SER A 206 16.07 2.78 0.01
N ASP A 207 16.48 2.54 -1.24
CA ASP A 207 16.24 3.46 -2.35
C ASP A 207 14.73 3.62 -2.59
N GLY A 208 14.26 4.87 -2.62
CA GLY A 208 12.82 5.20 -2.66
C GLY A 208 12.03 4.74 -1.44
N GLY A 209 12.62 3.96 -0.53
CA GLY A 209 11.95 3.33 0.61
C GLY A 209 11.66 4.26 1.80
N ALA A 210 12.17 5.49 1.78
CA ALA A 210 11.87 6.49 2.83
C ALA A 210 10.46 7.08 2.72
N GLY A 211 9.71 6.74 1.66
CA GLY A 211 8.32 7.15 1.52
C GLY A 211 7.45 6.54 2.62
N GLN A 212 6.75 7.39 3.37
CA GLN A 212 5.85 6.94 4.44
C GLN A 212 4.91 5.83 3.98
N GLY A 213 4.41 5.90 2.73
CA GLY A 213 3.51 4.90 2.15
C GLY A 213 4.12 3.50 2.08
N GLN A 214 5.37 3.36 1.66
CA GLN A 214 6.05 2.06 1.57
C GLN A 214 6.34 1.47 2.95
N MET A 215 6.80 2.29 3.88
CA MET A 215 7.05 1.87 5.27
C MET A 215 5.75 1.42 5.95
N TRP A 216 4.64 2.15 5.74
CA TRP A 216 3.34 1.75 6.25
C TRP A 216 2.80 0.48 5.59
N ALA A 217 3.01 0.30 4.29
CA ALA A 217 2.63 -0.93 3.59
C ALA A 217 3.40 -2.13 4.14
N ALA A 218 4.71 -2.01 4.31
CA ALA A 218 5.56 -3.06 4.89
C ALA A 218 5.16 -3.37 6.35
N ALA A 219 4.93 -2.34 7.17
CA ALA A 219 4.46 -2.52 8.54
C ALA A 219 3.11 -3.23 8.57
N THR A 220 2.15 -2.81 7.73
CA THR A 220 0.83 -3.44 7.64
C THR A 220 0.93 -4.91 7.23
N ALA A 221 1.80 -5.23 6.27
CA ALA A 221 2.05 -6.59 5.84
C ALA A 221 2.63 -7.47 6.96
N ASN A 222 3.34 -6.88 7.92
CA ASN A 222 3.94 -7.57 9.07
C ASN A 222 3.21 -7.29 10.40
N GLY A 223 1.90 -7.18 10.39
CA GLY A 223 1.10 -7.02 11.61
C GLY A 223 1.31 -5.69 12.34
N GLY A 224 1.67 -4.63 11.62
CA GLY A 224 1.88 -3.29 12.16
C GLY A 224 3.28 -3.07 12.75
N LYS A 225 4.24 -3.97 12.55
CA LYS A 225 5.56 -3.93 13.18
C LYS A 225 6.69 -4.08 12.16
N LEU A 226 7.76 -3.31 12.33
CA LEU A 226 9.02 -3.46 11.60
C LEU A 226 10.21 -3.32 12.56
N ASN A 227 11.33 -4.00 12.25
CA ASN A 227 12.59 -3.83 12.98
C ASN A 227 13.07 -2.36 12.95
N LEU A 228 12.86 -1.67 11.84
CA LEU A 228 13.18 -0.25 11.69
C LEU A 228 12.49 0.64 12.75
N MET A 229 11.27 0.28 13.17
CA MET A 229 10.52 1.01 14.21
C MET A 229 11.08 0.80 15.62
N GLN A 230 12.02 -0.14 15.80
CA GLN A 230 12.71 -0.35 17.07
C GLN A 230 13.97 0.51 17.21
N MET A 231 14.33 1.26 16.17
CA MET A 231 15.49 2.15 16.26
C MET A 231 15.21 3.33 17.20
N LYS A 232 16.15 3.61 18.09
CA LYS A 232 16.01 4.61 19.15
C LYS A 232 16.19 6.03 18.66
N ASN A 233 17.11 6.23 17.70
CA ASN A 233 17.44 7.54 17.18
C ASN A 233 16.81 7.74 15.81
N ILE A 234 16.14 8.87 15.63
CA ILE A 234 15.49 9.26 14.36
C ILE A 234 16.05 10.61 13.94
N GLY A 235 16.41 10.73 12.67
CA GLY A 235 16.81 11.97 12.04
C GLY A 235 15.95 12.33 10.84
N LEU A 236 15.94 13.59 10.46
CA LEU A 236 15.31 14.08 9.24
C LEU A 236 16.41 14.50 8.25
N LEU A 237 16.27 14.08 7.00
CA LEU A 237 17.20 14.37 5.92
C LEU A 237 16.49 15.20 4.84
N LYS A 238 17.11 16.32 4.43
CA LYS A 238 16.69 17.09 3.25
C LYS A 238 17.25 16.41 2.01
N THR A 239 16.38 15.84 1.19
CA THR A 239 16.78 15.04 0.02
C THR A 239 16.87 15.82 -1.29
N ASN A 240 16.36 17.05 -1.36
CA ASN A 240 16.37 17.85 -2.60
C ASN A 240 17.78 18.01 -3.19
N PRO A 241 17.97 17.85 -4.51
CA PRO A 241 19.23 18.14 -5.21
C PRO A 241 19.43 19.65 -5.36
N THR A 242 20.49 20.08 -6.04
CA THR A 242 20.78 21.50 -6.27
C THR A 242 19.96 22.14 -7.38
N ASN A 243 19.36 21.35 -8.26
CA ASN A 243 18.67 21.81 -9.48
C ASN A 243 17.18 21.48 -9.55
N ASP A 244 16.64 20.79 -8.53
CA ASP A 244 15.23 20.36 -8.57
C ASP A 244 14.66 20.29 -7.14
N TYR A 245 13.35 20.13 -7.03
CA TYR A 245 12.65 19.88 -5.78
C TYR A 245 12.70 18.41 -5.38
N THR A 246 12.60 17.51 -6.39
CA THR A 246 12.62 16.08 -6.22
C THR A 246 13.97 15.49 -6.65
N THR A 247 14.62 14.76 -5.76
CA THR A 247 15.86 14.06 -6.08
C THR A 247 15.62 12.78 -6.89
N ASP A 248 16.61 12.43 -7.73
CA ASP A 248 16.78 11.07 -8.20
C ASP A 248 17.79 10.30 -7.35
N SER A 249 17.95 9.01 -7.58
CA SER A 249 18.90 8.15 -6.86
C SER A 249 20.35 8.57 -7.05
N ALA A 250 20.71 9.14 -8.21
CA ALA A 250 22.08 9.57 -8.50
C ALA A 250 22.49 10.78 -7.64
N GLY A 251 21.68 11.84 -7.65
CA GLY A 251 21.92 13.02 -6.83
C GLY A 251 21.87 12.71 -5.34
N ALA A 252 20.92 11.87 -4.89
CA ALA A 252 20.81 11.46 -3.50
C ALA A 252 21.97 10.54 -3.08
N GLY A 253 22.30 9.54 -3.86
CA GLY A 253 23.43 8.61 -3.60
C GLY A 253 24.76 9.36 -3.53
N THR A 254 24.99 10.28 -4.48
CA THR A 254 26.19 11.16 -4.46
C THR A 254 26.23 11.98 -3.17
N ALA A 255 25.13 12.59 -2.76
CA ALA A 255 25.12 13.39 -1.53
C ALA A 255 25.39 12.53 -0.28
N LEU A 256 24.88 11.30 -0.22
CA LEU A 256 25.17 10.34 0.86
C LEU A 256 26.65 9.90 0.85
N ALA A 257 27.20 9.61 -0.33
CA ALA A 257 28.56 9.12 -0.47
C ALA A 257 29.63 10.20 -0.28
N THR A 258 29.33 11.47 -0.56
CA THR A 258 30.32 12.56 -0.57
C THR A 258 30.11 13.62 0.49
N GLY A 259 28.92 13.66 1.10
CA GLY A 259 28.50 14.75 2.00
C GLY A 259 28.15 16.06 1.27
N GLN A 260 28.15 16.08 -0.07
CA GLN A 260 27.86 17.27 -0.88
C GLN A 260 26.65 17.05 -1.79
N LYS A 261 25.73 18.01 -1.80
CA LYS A 261 24.61 18.00 -2.75
C LYS A 261 25.08 18.31 -4.16
N THR A 262 24.52 17.59 -5.11
CA THR A 262 24.76 17.79 -6.54
C THR A 262 23.43 17.90 -7.30
N ARG A 263 23.48 17.97 -8.62
CA ARG A 263 22.32 17.92 -9.51
C ARG A 263 21.82 16.49 -9.63
N ASN A 264 20.56 16.34 -9.99
CA ASN A 264 20.02 15.04 -10.45
C ASN A 264 20.91 14.47 -11.55
N ARG A 265 20.96 13.16 -11.65
CA ARG A 265 21.68 12.33 -12.64
C ARG A 265 23.21 12.28 -12.49
N ARG A 266 23.79 12.97 -11.53
CA ARG A 266 25.24 13.01 -11.25
C ARG A 266 25.67 11.87 -10.34
N ILE A 267 26.74 11.18 -10.71
CA ILE A 267 27.37 10.10 -9.93
C ILE A 267 28.73 10.59 -9.44
N GLY A 268 28.93 10.74 -8.13
CA GLY A 268 30.21 11.12 -7.52
C GLY A 268 30.83 12.41 -8.07
N THR A 269 30.02 13.28 -8.68
CA THR A 269 30.46 14.56 -9.24
C THR A 269 29.65 15.74 -8.68
N ASP A 270 30.26 16.93 -8.65
CA ASP A 270 29.59 18.17 -8.31
C ASP A 270 28.59 18.65 -9.38
N SER A 271 27.95 19.77 -9.12
CA SER A 271 26.98 20.35 -10.08
C SER A 271 27.60 20.78 -11.42
N LEU A 272 28.92 20.92 -11.50
CA LEU A 272 29.65 21.25 -12.72
C LEU A 272 30.19 19.99 -13.43
N GLY A 273 30.15 18.83 -12.78
CA GLY A 273 30.66 17.56 -13.32
C GLY A 273 32.08 17.24 -12.85
N ASN A 274 32.64 18.00 -11.93
CA ASN A 274 33.96 17.69 -11.38
C ASN A 274 33.84 16.56 -10.36
N LYS A 275 34.83 15.68 -10.33
CA LYS A 275 34.94 14.58 -9.37
C LYS A 275 34.93 15.11 -7.93
N ILE A 276 34.12 14.51 -7.05
CA ILE A 276 34.09 14.73 -5.62
C ILE A 276 34.58 13.47 -4.92
N GLN A 277 35.49 13.61 -3.96
CA GLN A 277 35.93 12.47 -3.15
C GLN A 277 34.74 11.83 -2.42
N ASN A 278 34.54 10.54 -2.60
CA ASN A 278 33.52 9.78 -1.87
C ASN A 278 34.09 9.16 -0.59
N ILE A 279 33.19 8.64 0.27
CA ILE A 279 33.57 8.08 1.57
C ILE A 279 34.49 6.85 1.43
N THR A 280 34.32 6.04 0.38
CA THR A 280 35.16 4.88 0.09
C THR A 280 36.61 5.31 -0.13
N GLU A 281 36.83 6.33 -0.95
CA GLU A 281 38.16 6.90 -1.21
C GLU A 281 38.77 7.54 0.06
N ALA A 282 37.93 8.28 0.80
CA ALA A 282 38.39 8.94 2.05
C ALA A 282 38.78 7.92 3.13
N LEU A 283 38.10 6.80 3.22
CA LEU A 283 38.38 5.71 4.16
C LEU A 283 39.57 4.87 3.73
N ALA A 284 39.71 4.58 2.45
CA ALA A 284 40.87 3.87 1.93
C ALA A 284 42.17 4.61 2.19
N ALA A 285 42.18 5.96 2.09
CA ALA A 285 43.34 6.81 2.47
C ALA A 285 43.73 6.67 3.94
N LYS A 286 42.83 6.16 4.79
CA LYS A 286 43.05 5.89 6.22
C LYS A 286 43.30 4.43 6.56
N GLY A 287 43.38 3.55 5.53
CA GLY A 287 43.58 2.12 5.71
C GLY A 287 42.32 1.39 6.22
N VAL A 288 41.14 2.00 6.08
CA VAL A 288 39.84 1.37 6.45
C VAL A 288 39.26 0.66 5.24
N GLN A 289 38.94 -0.61 5.42
CA GLN A 289 38.30 -1.41 4.37
C GLN A 289 36.83 -1.03 4.19
N THR A 290 36.36 -1.10 2.93
CA THR A 290 35.00 -0.73 2.56
C THR A 290 34.36 -1.80 1.67
N GLY A 291 33.07 -2.04 1.89
CA GLY A 291 32.26 -2.96 1.09
C GLY A 291 30.96 -2.31 0.64
N ILE A 292 30.59 -2.56 -0.61
CA ILE A 292 29.33 -2.11 -1.21
C ILE A 292 28.53 -3.37 -1.54
N ILE A 293 27.33 -3.50 -0.99
CA ILE A 293 26.41 -4.61 -1.26
C ILE A 293 25.10 -4.04 -1.75
N SER A 294 24.65 -4.44 -2.93
CA SER A 294 23.40 -3.96 -3.51
C SER A 294 22.61 -5.10 -4.16
N ASN A 295 21.30 -5.00 -4.16
CA ASN A 295 20.42 -5.83 -4.99
C ASN A 295 20.09 -5.15 -6.34
N ASP A 296 20.63 -3.97 -6.58
CA ASP A 296 20.59 -3.27 -7.86
C ASP A 296 21.77 -3.70 -8.76
N GLY A 297 21.72 -3.32 -10.04
CA GLY A 297 22.86 -3.49 -10.95
C GLY A 297 24.12 -2.81 -10.45
N ILE A 298 25.28 -3.37 -10.76
CA ILE A 298 26.55 -2.81 -10.29
C ILE A 298 26.75 -1.35 -10.71
N THR A 299 26.19 -0.96 -11.87
CA THR A 299 26.18 0.43 -12.36
C THR A 299 24.95 1.22 -11.96
N GLY A 300 24.09 0.65 -11.10
CA GLY A 300 22.96 1.36 -10.50
C GLY A 300 23.43 2.61 -9.78
N ALA A 301 22.63 3.67 -9.81
CA ALA A 301 23.03 4.99 -9.36
C ALA A 301 23.43 5.03 -7.88
N THR A 302 22.71 4.29 -7.02
CA THR A 302 23.00 4.27 -5.58
C THR A 302 24.31 3.53 -5.26
N PRO A 303 24.56 2.29 -5.69
CA PRO A 303 25.84 1.63 -5.43
C PRO A 303 27.01 2.33 -6.11
N SER A 304 26.85 2.84 -7.34
CA SER A 304 27.94 3.46 -8.10
C SER A 304 28.39 4.80 -7.50
N ALA A 305 27.54 5.53 -6.82
CA ALA A 305 27.95 6.77 -6.13
C ALA A 305 29.05 6.57 -5.09
N TYR A 306 29.25 5.34 -4.62
CA TYR A 306 30.29 5.00 -3.64
C TYR A 306 31.63 4.59 -4.27
N TYR A 307 31.71 4.46 -5.63
CA TYR A 307 32.93 4.05 -6.29
C TYR A 307 33.22 4.76 -7.61
N ALA A 308 32.22 5.40 -8.23
CA ALA A 308 32.32 5.99 -9.56
C ALA A 308 32.16 7.51 -9.58
N HIS A 309 32.60 8.15 -10.68
CA HIS A 309 32.57 9.60 -10.87
C HIS A 309 32.18 9.96 -12.31
N GLN A 310 30.89 9.87 -12.62
CA GLN A 310 30.38 10.16 -13.95
C GLN A 310 29.37 11.31 -13.96
N PRO A 311 29.40 12.18 -14.98
CA PRO A 311 28.48 13.32 -15.07
C PRO A 311 27.04 12.92 -15.37
N GLU A 312 26.79 11.64 -15.70
CA GLU A 312 25.48 11.15 -16.08
C GLU A 312 25.28 9.68 -15.67
N ARG A 313 24.21 9.36 -14.96
CA ARG A 313 23.92 8.02 -14.44
C ARG A 313 23.72 6.94 -15.51
N ASP A 314 23.38 7.32 -16.74
CA ASP A 314 23.18 6.38 -17.85
C ASP A 314 24.49 6.00 -18.58
N MET A 315 25.63 6.54 -18.15
CA MET A 315 26.96 6.17 -18.62
C MET A 315 27.41 4.83 -18.00
N GLY A 316 26.65 3.77 -18.27
CA GLY A 316 26.82 2.48 -17.60
C GLY A 316 28.19 1.84 -17.87
N GLN A 317 28.76 2.00 -19.07
CA GLN A 317 30.06 1.47 -19.42
C GLN A 317 31.16 2.19 -18.61
N GLU A 318 31.18 3.51 -18.62
CA GLU A 318 32.16 4.35 -17.91
C GLU A 318 32.06 4.16 -16.41
N ILE A 319 30.83 4.04 -15.88
CA ILE A 319 30.60 3.72 -14.48
C ILE A 319 31.21 2.36 -14.12
N ALA A 320 31.04 1.34 -14.96
CA ALA A 320 31.64 0.04 -14.73
C ALA A 320 33.19 0.09 -14.81
N GLU A 321 33.74 0.89 -15.71
CA GLU A 321 35.19 1.09 -15.86
C GLU A 321 35.80 1.80 -14.62
N ASP A 322 35.07 2.65 -13.90
CA ASP A 322 35.52 3.27 -12.67
C ASP A 322 35.89 2.24 -11.58
N LEU A 323 35.36 1.01 -11.65
CA LEU A 323 35.80 -0.11 -10.81
C LEU A 323 37.29 -0.45 -10.93
N LEU A 324 37.91 -0.18 -12.06
CA LEU A 324 39.36 -0.41 -12.28
C LEU A 324 40.23 0.44 -11.34
N THR A 325 39.74 1.59 -10.94
CA THR A 325 40.49 2.56 -10.14
C THR A 325 39.89 2.79 -8.75
N SER A 326 38.64 2.36 -8.51
CA SER A 326 38.01 2.47 -7.20
C SER A 326 38.80 1.74 -6.11
N PRO A 327 38.94 2.30 -4.91
CA PRO A 327 39.61 1.62 -3.79
C PRO A 327 38.66 0.69 -2.98
N ALA A 328 37.40 0.51 -3.38
CA ALA A 328 36.48 -0.38 -2.67
C ALA A 328 37.03 -1.81 -2.61
N ASP A 329 37.10 -2.40 -1.42
CA ASP A 329 37.66 -3.75 -1.24
C ASP A 329 36.67 -4.84 -1.70
N LEU A 330 35.40 -4.60 -1.55
CA LEU A 330 34.35 -5.53 -1.91
C LEU A 330 33.18 -4.80 -2.60
N VAL A 331 32.76 -5.31 -3.76
CA VAL A 331 31.51 -4.87 -4.40
C VAL A 331 30.67 -6.11 -4.74
N ILE A 332 29.46 -6.20 -4.21
CA ILE A 332 28.50 -7.27 -4.54
C ILE A 332 27.26 -6.58 -5.11
N ALA A 333 26.92 -6.89 -6.35
CA ALA A 333 25.76 -6.31 -7.03
C ALA A 333 25.31 -7.19 -8.20
N ALA A 334 24.15 -6.92 -8.79
CA ALA A 334 23.70 -7.64 -9.97
C ALA A 334 24.57 -7.31 -11.19
N PRO A 335 24.81 -8.29 -12.09
CA PRO A 335 25.57 -8.06 -13.31
C PRO A 335 24.83 -7.12 -14.28
N VAL A 336 25.59 -6.43 -15.09
CA VAL A 336 25.09 -5.56 -16.16
C VAL A 336 25.77 -5.93 -17.49
N GLU A 337 25.32 -5.31 -18.58
CA GLU A 337 25.83 -5.63 -19.95
C GLU A 337 27.33 -5.58 -20.06
N ALA A 338 28.02 -4.64 -19.40
CA ALA A 338 29.49 -4.55 -19.37
C ALA A 338 30.19 -5.84 -18.88
N PHE A 339 29.45 -6.69 -18.13
CA PHE A 339 29.90 -7.99 -17.62
C PHE A 339 29.16 -9.18 -18.25
N ALA A 340 28.43 -9.00 -19.34
CA ALA A 340 27.54 -10.02 -19.91
C ALA A 340 28.31 -11.29 -20.39
N ALA A 341 29.60 -11.17 -20.70
CA ALA A 341 30.48 -12.30 -20.97
C ALA A 341 31.46 -12.48 -19.81
N ASN A 342 31.65 -13.72 -19.34
CA ASN A 342 32.65 -14.07 -18.30
C ASN A 342 34.06 -13.62 -18.64
N ASP A 343 34.34 -13.41 -19.95
CA ASP A 343 35.61 -12.93 -20.50
C ASP A 343 35.47 -11.57 -21.20
N SER A 344 34.57 -10.71 -20.73
CA SER A 344 34.47 -9.33 -21.20
C SER A 344 35.82 -8.62 -21.04
N LEU A 345 36.06 -7.60 -21.85
CA LEU A 345 37.29 -6.81 -21.78
C LEU A 345 37.51 -6.26 -20.39
N LEU A 346 36.45 -5.73 -19.75
CA LEU A 346 36.48 -5.20 -18.41
C LEU A 346 36.85 -6.27 -17.37
N THR A 347 36.31 -7.47 -17.46
CA THR A 347 36.65 -8.59 -16.57
C THR A 347 38.14 -8.95 -16.68
N LYS A 348 38.71 -8.98 -17.91
CA LYS A 348 40.15 -9.21 -18.12
C LYS A 348 40.99 -8.11 -17.48
N GLN A 349 40.67 -6.86 -17.72
CA GLN A 349 41.35 -5.70 -17.14
C GLN A 349 41.32 -5.68 -15.60
N LEU A 350 40.16 -6.05 -14.97
CA LEU A 350 40.07 -6.20 -13.54
C LEU A 350 41.03 -7.27 -12.99
N ARG A 351 41.07 -8.45 -13.66
CA ARG A 351 41.98 -9.55 -13.27
C ARG A 351 43.44 -9.17 -13.44
N GLU A 352 43.83 -8.46 -14.51
CA GLU A 352 45.16 -7.90 -14.70
C GLU A 352 45.60 -6.96 -13.57
N LYS A 353 44.66 -6.26 -12.98
CA LYS A 353 44.86 -5.40 -11.77
C LYS A 353 44.78 -6.16 -10.45
N ASN A 354 44.79 -7.51 -10.49
CA ASN A 354 44.65 -8.38 -9.32
C ASN A 354 43.33 -8.18 -8.54
N ILE A 355 42.26 -7.82 -9.24
CA ILE A 355 40.92 -7.74 -8.70
C ILE A 355 40.20 -9.05 -9.05
N ALA A 356 39.73 -9.78 -8.02
CA ALA A 356 38.98 -10.99 -8.25
C ALA A 356 37.58 -10.66 -8.77
N VAL A 357 37.10 -11.43 -9.74
CA VAL A 357 35.72 -11.33 -10.23
C VAL A 357 35.04 -12.67 -10.03
N CYS A 358 33.98 -12.66 -9.22
CA CYS A 358 33.15 -13.81 -8.87
C CYS A 358 31.75 -13.65 -9.48
N ASN A 359 31.11 -14.76 -9.83
CA ASN A 359 29.73 -14.78 -10.36
C ASN A 359 28.72 -15.39 -9.37
N GLN A 360 29.22 -15.89 -8.24
CA GLN A 360 28.38 -16.50 -7.19
C GLN A 360 29.01 -16.25 -5.83
N LEU A 361 28.17 -16.01 -4.79
CA LEU A 361 28.61 -15.75 -3.41
C LEU A 361 29.56 -16.81 -2.82
N PRO A 362 29.35 -18.12 -3.01
CA PRO A 362 30.25 -19.13 -2.45
C PRO A 362 31.70 -18.99 -2.91
N GLN A 363 31.96 -18.44 -4.10
CA GLN A 363 33.30 -18.20 -4.59
C GLN A 363 34.08 -17.15 -3.76
N LEU A 364 33.39 -16.28 -3.05
CA LEU A 364 34.02 -15.29 -2.17
C LEU A 364 34.92 -15.96 -1.11
N SER A 365 34.56 -17.14 -0.62
CA SER A 365 35.35 -17.88 0.37
C SER A 365 36.72 -18.29 -0.12
N GLN A 366 36.93 -18.34 -1.44
CA GLN A 366 38.18 -18.72 -2.10
C GLN A 366 39.09 -17.52 -2.37
N VAL A 367 38.56 -16.29 -2.23
CA VAL A 367 39.36 -15.08 -2.50
C VAL A 367 40.05 -14.62 -1.20
N PRO A 368 41.35 -14.35 -1.20
CA PRO A 368 42.08 -13.86 -0.04
C PRO A 368 41.47 -12.56 0.53
N LEU A 369 41.48 -12.41 1.87
CA LEU A 369 40.87 -11.24 2.57
C LEU A 369 41.48 -9.89 2.19
N ASN A 370 42.75 -9.90 1.77
CA ASN A 370 43.48 -8.71 1.35
C ASN A 370 43.39 -8.44 -0.16
N GLN A 371 42.65 -9.26 -0.91
CA GLN A 371 42.44 -9.05 -2.34
C GLN A 371 41.11 -8.39 -2.58
N ARG A 372 41.09 -7.35 -3.39
CA ARG A 372 39.86 -6.70 -3.86
C ARG A 372 39.01 -7.68 -4.67
N VAL A 373 37.70 -7.61 -4.48
CA VAL A 373 36.80 -8.53 -5.16
C VAL A 373 35.50 -7.85 -5.60
N ILE A 374 35.06 -8.19 -6.81
CA ILE A 374 33.77 -7.85 -7.36
C ILE A 374 32.99 -9.15 -7.53
N CYS A 375 31.85 -9.26 -6.91
CA CYS A 375 30.96 -10.42 -6.99
C CYS A 375 29.68 -10.02 -7.70
N LEU A 376 29.47 -10.57 -8.90
CA LEU A 376 28.31 -10.32 -9.74
C LEU A 376 27.24 -11.36 -9.39
N GLN A 377 26.32 -10.99 -8.50
CA GLN A 377 25.34 -11.90 -7.95
C GLN A 377 23.94 -11.60 -8.47
N GLY A 378 23.29 -12.62 -9.02
CA GLY A 378 21.88 -12.64 -9.40
C GLY A 378 21.63 -12.47 -10.88
N ASP A 379 20.60 -13.20 -11.36
CA ASP A 379 20.11 -13.11 -12.75
C ASP A 379 18.87 -12.21 -12.86
N ASP A 380 18.23 -11.90 -11.75
CA ASP A 380 16.97 -11.19 -11.66
C ASP A 380 17.12 -9.86 -10.90
N TYR A 381 17.39 -8.83 -11.66
CA TYR A 381 17.41 -7.44 -11.22
C TYR A 381 16.22 -7.09 -10.32
N GLY A 382 16.49 -6.80 -9.04
CA GLY A 382 15.49 -6.32 -8.08
C GLY A 382 14.46 -7.34 -7.60
N LYS A 383 14.47 -8.60 -8.04
CA LYS A 383 13.47 -9.59 -7.62
C LYS A 383 13.91 -10.44 -6.43
N ASN A 384 15.20 -10.61 -6.20
CA ASN A 384 15.73 -11.40 -5.10
C ASN A 384 16.06 -10.52 -3.88
N PHE A 385 15.10 -10.34 -2.98
CA PHE A 385 15.30 -9.57 -1.75
C PHE A 385 16.26 -10.25 -0.75
N ARG A 386 16.56 -11.53 -0.90
CA ARG A 386 17.47 -12.27 -0.02
C ARG A 386 18.94 -12.03 -0.36
N VAL A 387 19.25 -11.49 -1.52
CA VAL A 387 20.65 -11.24 -1.95
C VAL A 387 21.41 -10.40 -0.91
N ILE A 388 20.78 -9.40 -0.32
CA ILE A 388 21.43 -8.56 0.71
C ILE A 388 21.73 -9.39 1.97
N GLU A 389 20.77 -10.16 2.46
CA GLU A 389 20.94 -11.00 3.65
C GLU A 389 22.00 -12.07 3.42
N GLU A 390 21.93 -12.79 2.31
CA GLU A 390 22.87 -13.87 1.95
C GLU A 390 24.29 -13.31 1.75
N SER A 391 24.41 -12.16 1.06
CA SER A 391 25.69 -11.48 0.84
C SER A 391 26.31 -11.03 2.16
N PHE A 392 25.50 -10.42 3.02
CA PHE A 392 25.95 -9.93 4.33
C PHE A 392 26.41 -11.08 5.23
N ASN A 393 25.63 -12.17 5.30
CA ASN A 393 26.00 -13.35 6.06
C ASN A 393 27.28 -13.99 5.54
N THR A 394 27.47 -14.07 4.21
CA THR A 394 28.70 -14.59 3.60
C THR A 394 29.89 -13.72 3.96
N VAL A 395 29.76 -12.39 3.94
CA VAL A 395 30.85 -11.45 4.27
C VAL A 395 31.22 -11.50 5.76
N ILE A 396 30.24 -11.62 6.67
CA ILE A 396 30.52 -11.72 8.10
C ILE A 396 31.23 -13.03 8.48
N THR A 397 30.93 -14.12 7.78
CA THR A 397 31.50 -15.44 8.04
C THR A 397 32.86 -15.66 7.34
N ARG A 398 33.25 -14.78 6.46
CA ARG A 398 34.55 -14.75 5.79
C ARG A 398 35.63 -14.08 6.67
#